data_92ae41fb79e2435f9ef92cf739124805
#
_entry.id   92ae41fb79e2435f9ef92cf739124805
#
_cell.length_a   1.000
_cell.length_b   1.000
_cell.length_c   1.000
_cell.angle_alpha   90.00
_cell.angle_beta   90.00
_cell.angle_gamma   90.00
#
_symmetry.space_group_name_H-M   'P 1'
#
loop_
_entity.id
_entity.type
_entity.pdbx_description
1 polymer ?
#
loop_
_entity_poly.entity_id
_entity_poly.type
_entity_poly.pdbx_seq_one_letter_code
_entity_poly.pdbx_strand_id
1 'polypeptide(L)'
;MTIKKRLFNYNLLMVVIPLVAMLIIGSIFVFIVKALFSTDSKEIGPMNETFLEMMSIMDGVDMNGISEQAEVQNELMNRFADKKYFVYAKQGGQTLFTNMRDKEYSHISKYLSQDHLYTANQSLWVPDDDLYLWWNRIETDTTPVTLVVARFFDREDGAGHTVAFAMMSILIISAIVIMVILVSLYFANKMIEKIMVPLNHLCDGAQRIQEGDLSQDISCQGAEELEKVCDSFNQMQHQLKANLKKNEKYERDRNEMLAGISHDLRTPLTSIKSYVKGLLDDIAKTPDKQKEYLNVVYRKACVIESLINSLFLFSRLETDTFPYTFKSVSIQNFIVTLLDSLEYDLKKGNAVLTLNSSCTDQKVWIDGEQMTRAITNILDNSIKHNLNQKLHITVTMFEQDGQVIICIQDDGAGVSAEQLNRLFDSFYRGDESRNPATQGSGLGLAIAKRIVIAHGGSISAESKNGLSIIIELPVEEVNP
;
A
#
# COMPACT_ATOMS: atom_id res chain seq x y z
N MET A 1 1.41 9.50 -5.70
CA MET A 1 1.92 9.26 -7.09
C MET A 1 1.99 7.76 -7.30
N THR A 2 1.36 7.24 -8.36
CA THR A 2 1.21 5.81 -8.64
C THR A 2 2.56 5.08 -8.84
N ILE A 3 2.63 3.79 -8.46
CA ILE A 3 3.81 2.93 -8.67
C ILE A 3 4.22 2.95 -10.14
N LYS A 4 3.25 2.79 -11.06
CA LYS A 4 3.47 2.82 -12.50
C LYS A 4 4.15 4.12 -12.95
N LYS A 5 3.70 5.27 -12.45
CA LYS A 5 4.25 6.57 -12.78
C LYS A 5 5.64 6.80 -12.18
N ARG A 6 5.90 6.27 -10.96
CA ARG A 6 7.23 6.31 -10.31
C ARG A 6 8.23 5.42 -11.04
N LEU A 7 7.85 4.17 -11.34
CA LEU A 7 8.67 3.23 -12.12
C LEU A 7 9.01 3.80 -13.51
N PHE A 8 8.02 4.33 -14.20
CA PHE A 8 8.23 4.96 -15.49
C PHE A 8 9.21 6.16 -15.39
N ASN A 9 9.02 7.04 -14.41
CA ASN A 9 9.91 8.19 -14.22
C ASN A 9 11.33 7.76 -13.85
N TYR A 10 11.51 6.76 -12.97
CA TYR A 10 12.84 6.27 -12.62
C TYR A 10 13.53 5.63 -13.81
N ASN A 11 12.84 4.79 -14.58
CA ASN A 11 13.38 4.18 -15.80
C ASN A 11 13.69 5.26 -16.87
N LEU A 12 12.82 6.25 -17.03
CA LEU A 12 13.05 7.36 -17.96
C LEU A 12 14.28 8.18 -17.54
N LEU A 13 14.39 8.56 -16.26
CA LEU A 13 15.54 9.33 -15.76
C LEU A 13 16.84 8.52 -15.83
N MET A 14 16.80 7.22 -15.57
CA MET A 14 17.94 6.31 -15.69
C MET A 14 18.52 6.26 -17.11
N VAL A 15 17.68 6.46 -18.13
CA VAL A 15 18.09 6.50 -19.53
C VAL A 15 18.43 7.93 -19.98
N VAL A 16 17.57 8.91 -19.64
CA VAL A 16 17.69 10.28 -20.13
C VAL A 16 18.89 11.00 -19.52
N ILE A 17 19.16 10.84 -18.22
CA ILE A 17 20.28 11.53 -17.56
C ILE A 17 21.62 11.13 -18.19
N PRO A 18 21.97 9.84 -18.34
CA PRO A 18 23.21 9.44 -19.02
C PRO A 18 23.28 9.90 -20.47
N LEU A 19 22.15 9.85 -21.21
CA LEU A 19 22.11 10.25 -22.61
C LEU A 19 22.36 11.75 -22.78
N VAL A 20 21.73 12.59 -21.97
CA VAL A 20 21.97 14.05 -21.97
C VAL A 20 23.41 14.37 -21.57
N ALA A 21 23.92 13.69 -20.56
CA ALA A 21 25.32 13.88 -20.15
C ALA A 21 26.30 13.44 -21.23
N MET A 22 26.05 12.32 -21.92
CA MET A 22 26.86 11.86 -23.04
C MET A 22 26.87 12.90 -24.20
N LEU A 23 25.73 13.51 -24.51
CA LEU A 23 25.64 14.57 -25.51
C LEU A 23 26.44 15.82 -25.10
N ILE A 24 26.36 16.24 -23.83
CA ILE A 24 27.10 17.39 -23.32
C ILE A 24 28.61 17.10 -23.34
N ILE A 25 29.04 15.95 -22.79
CA ILE A 25 30.45 15.56 -22.77
C ILE A 25 30.99 15.40 -24.20
N GLY A 26 30.20 14.78 -25.09
CA GLY A 26 30.56 14.65 -26.51
C GLY A 26 30.69 16.00 -27.21
N SER A 27 29.80 16.95 -26.96
CA SER A 27 29.90 18.31 -27.51
C SER A 27 31.14 19.06 -27.01
N ILE A 28 31.43 18.96 -25.73
CA ILE A 28 32.64 19.56 -25.11
C ILE A 28 33.89 18.92 -25.72
N PHE A 29 33.89 17.60 -25.91
CA PHE A 29 35.01 16.88 -26.53
C PHE A 29 35.27 17.38 -27.96
N VAL A 30 34.21 17.43 -28.80
CA VAL A 30 34.31 17.97 -30.17
C VAL A 30 34.82 19.41 -30.20
N PHE A 31 34.36 20.24 -29.23
CA PHE A 31 34.84 21.60 -29.10
C PHE A 31 36.33 21.67 -28.73
N ILE A 32 36.77 20.88 -27.76
CA ILE A 32 38.18 20.80 -27.33
C ILE A 32 39.05 20.29 -28.48
N VAL A 33 38.63 19.21 -29.18
CA VAL A 33 39.31 18.67 -30.37
C VAL A 33 39.42 19.77 -31.42
N LYS A 34 38.32 20.42 -31.74
CA LYS A 34 38.33 21.51 -32.72
C LYS A 34 39.25 22.66 -32.26
N ALA A 35 39.26 23.04 -30.98
CA ALA A 35 40.16 24.09 -30.47
C ALA A 35 41.61 23.71 -30.54
N LEU A 36 41.98 22.45 -30.19
CA LEU A 36 43.38 21.96 -30.25
C LEU A 36 43.86 21.77 -31.67
N PHE A 37 43.03 21.20 -32.57
CA PHE A 37 43.42 20.94 -33.96
C PHE A 37 43.15 22.11 -34.90
N SER A 38 42.39 23.14 -34.52
CA SER A 38 42.26 24.35 -35.34
C SER A 38 43.50 25.20 -35.31
N THR A 39 44.42 24.99 -34.35
CA THR A 39 45.70 25.63 -34.32
C THR A 39 46.68 24.97 -35.30
N ASP A 40 46.58 23.64 -35.52
CA ASP A 40 47.43 22.90 -36.48
C ASP A 40 46.84 22.94 -37.94
N SER A 41 45.55 23.16 -38.13
CA SER A 41 45.00 23.35 -39.46
C SER A 41 45.43 24.66 -40.13
N LYS A 42 46.14 25.55 -39.41
CA LYS A 42 46.87 26.65 -40.05
C LYS A 42 48.06 26.17 -40.87
N GLU A 43 48.58 24.93 -40.65
CA GLU A 43 49.66 24.35 -41.43
C GLU A 43 49.19 23.60 -42.69
N ILE A 44 47.92 23.22 -42.83
CA ILE A 44 47.33 22.63 -44.05
C ILE A 44 46.64 23.72 -44.93
N GLY A 45 46.45 24.89 -44.42
CA GLY A 45 46.11 26.10 -45.19
C GLY A 45 47.22 26.86 -45.88
N PRO A 46 48.50 26.37 -45.85
CA PRO A 46 49.59 27.19 -46.33
C PRO A 46 50.11 26.78 -47.68
N MET A 47 49.38 25.97 -48.44
CA MET A 47 49.74 25.87 -49.87
C MET A 47 49.67 27.29 -50.52
N ASN A 48 48.67 28.06 -50.18
CA ASN A 48 48.57 29.45 -50.65
C ASN A 48 49.48 30.42 -49.90
N GLU A 49 49.69 30.27 -48.57
CA GLU A 49 50.57 31.13 -47.82
C GLU A 49 52.04 30.82 -48.15
N THR A 50 52.40 29.53 -48.17
CA THR A 50 53.75 29.11 -48.56
C THR A 50 54.09 29.51 -49.99
N PHE A 51 53.10 29.41 -50.91
CA PHE A 51 53.22 29.91 -52.25
C PHE A 51 53.42 31.43 -52.31
N LEU A 52 52.56 32.18 -51.57
CA LEU A 52 52.66 33.62 -51.47
C LEU A 52 53.98 34.07 -50.81
N GLU A 53 54.46 33.33 -49.80
CA GLU A 53 55.73 33.59 -49.18
C GLU A 53 56.89 33.33 -50.15
N MET A 54 56.86 32.25 -50.91
CA MET A 54 57.85 31.98 -51.93
C MET A 54 57.84 33.07 -53.05
N MET A 55 56.63 33.45 -53.44
CA MET A 55 56.52 34.54 -54.43
C MET A 55 57.04 35.88 -53.86
N SER A 56 56.78 36.17 -52.60
CA SER A 56 57.32 37.34 -51.92
C SER A 56 58.83 37.36 -51.77
N ILE A 57 59.46 36.18 -51.59
CA ILE A 57 60.91 36.01 -51.54
C ILE A 57 61.54 36.24 -52.95
N MET A 58 60.79 35.85 -53.96
CA MET A 58 61.19 36.04 -55.36
C MET A 58 60.94 37.43 -55.88
N ASP A 59 59.90 38.12 -55.29
CA ASP A 59 59.55 39.47 -55.70
C ASP A 59 60.65 40.46 -55.26
N GLY A 60 61.29 41.07 -56.19
CA GLY A 60 62.44 41.99 -55.94
C GLY A 60 63.79 41.41 -56.29
N VAL A 61 63.87 40.19 -56.82
CA VAL A 61 65.11 39.64 -57.38
C VAL A 61 65.03 39.70 -58.91
N ASP A 62 66.06 40.26 -59.55
CA ASP A 62 66.11 40.32 -61.00
C ASP A 62 66.42 38.93 -61.60
N MET A 63 65.34 38.21 -61.94
CA MET A 63 65.37 36.85 -62.42
C MET A 63 66.08 36.70 -63.78
N ASN A 64 66.22 37.78 -64.52
CA ASN A 64 66.99 37.76 -65.83
C ASN A 64 68.48 37.61 -65.57
N GLY A 65 69.00 38.07 -64.40
CA GLY A 65 70.39 37.88 -64.03
C GLY A 65 70.69 36.53 -63.31
N ILE A 66 69.73 35.67 -63.11
CA ILE A 66 69.87 34.40 -62.31
C ILE A 66 70.87 33.42 -62.95
N SER A 67 71.12 33.47 -64.22
CA SER A 67 72.07 32.62 -64.95
C SER A 67 73.49 33.12 -64.93
N GLU A 68 73.73 34.42 -64.71
CA GLU A 68 75.04 35.05 -64.88
C GLU A 68 75.60 35.65 -63.60
N GLN A 69 74.76 35.99 -62.58
CA GLN A 69 75.17 36.67 -61.36
C GLN A 69 75.19 35.77 -60.15
N ALA A 70 76.36 35.30 -59.72
CA ALA A 70 76.54 34.45 -58.54
C ALA A 70 76.03 35.11 -57.23
N GLU A 71 75.91 36.40 -57.17
CA GLU A 71 75.44 37.18 -56.02
C GLU A 71 73.93 37.02 -55.84
N VAL A 72 73.12 37.00 -56.89
CA VAL A 72 71.69 36.75 -56.97
C VAL A 72 71.36 35.31 -56.57
N GLN A 73 72.19 34.36 -57.01
CA GLN A 73 72.04 32.92 -56.72
C GLN A 73 72.27 32.69 -55.21
N ASN A 74 73.31 33.32 -54.63
CA ASN A 74 73.61 33.19 -53.18
C ASN A 74 72.54 33.85 -52.31
N GLU A 75 72.04 35.02 -52.72
CA GLU A 75 70.97 35.67 -52.00
C GLU A 75 69.67 34.83 -51.97
N LEU A 76 69.26 34.26 -53.08
CA LEU A 76 68.12 33.36 -53.16
C LEU A 76 68.30 32.14 -52.27
N MET A 77 69.45 31.48 -52.36
CA MET A 77 69.75 30.28 -51.53
C MET A 77 69.66 30.59 -50.03
N ASN A 78 70.19 31.71 -49.58
CA ASN A 78 70.19 32.10 -48.18
C ASN A 78 68.77 32.44 -47.69
N ARG A 79 68.00 33.24 -48.45
CA ARG A 79 66.62 33.59 -48.12
C ARG A 79 65.71 32.38 -47.97
N PHE A 80 65.87 31.38 -48.85
CA PHE A 80 65.09 30.13 -48.75
C PHE A 80 65.61 29.23 -47.63
N ALA A 81 66.93 29.15 -47.45
CA ALA A 81 67.53 28.34 -46.36
C ALA A 81 67.06 28.76 -44.96
N ASP A 82 66.99 30.07 -44.68
CA ASP A 82 66.52 30.65 -43.42
C ASP A 82 65.09 30.20 -43.06
N LYS A 83 64.28 29.88 -44.10
CA LYS A 83 62.91 29.44 -43.95
C LYS A 83 62.71 27.91 -44.06
N LYS A 84 63.81 27.14 -44.01
CA LYS A 84 63.83 25.68 -44.15
C LYS A 84 63.30 25.18 -45.48
N TYR A 85 63.45 25.96 -46.56
CA TYR A 85 63.20 25.56 -47.93
C TYR A 85 64.47 25.10 -48.60
N PHE A 86 64.32 24.08 -49.44
CA PHE A 86 65.35 23.59 -50.30
C PHE A 86 65.12 24.10 -51.70
N VAL A 87 66.16 24.69 -52.32
CA VAL A 87 66.07 25.29 -53.65
C VAL A 87 67.01 24.55 -54.61
N TYR A 88 66.53 24.31 -55.81
CA TYR A 88 67.29 23.69 -56.93
C TYR A 88 66.98 24.47 -58.18
N ALA A 89 67.98 24.94 -58.88
CA ALA A 89 67.81 25.61 -60.21
C ALA A 89 68.60 24.87 -61.29
N LYS A 90 67.96 24.66 -62.41
CA LYS A 90 68.54 23.94 -63.55
C LYS A 90 68.36 24.74 -64.85
N GLN A 91 69.42 24.79 -65.69
CA GLN A 91 69.38 25.43 -66.97
C GLN A 91 70.03 24.54 -68.05
N GLY A 92 69.37 24.27 -69.17
CA GLY A 92 69.93 23.47 -70.23
C GLY A 92 70.41 22.08 -69.84
N GLY A 93 69.90 21.49 -68.78
CA GLY A 93 70.31 20.20 -68.25
C GLY A 93 71.39 20.23 -67.22
N GLN A 94 72.01 21.36 -66.97
CA GLN A 94 73.03 21.54 -65.86
C GLN A 94 72.41 22.24 -64.66
N THR A 95 72.88 21.87 -63.45
CA THR A 95 72.51 22.52 -62.17
C THR A 95 73.20 23.87 -62.09
N LEU A 96 72.43 24.97 -61.96
CA LEU A 96 72.96 26.28 -61.79
C LEU A 96 73.40 26.52 -60.32
N PHE A 97 72.48 26.26 -59.38
CA PHE A 97 72.71 26.36 -57.95
C PHE A 97 71.75 25.45 -57.21
N THR A 98 72.11 25.11 -55.97
CA THR A 98 71.28 24.41 -55.04
C THR A 98 71.76 24.57 -53.58
N ASN A 99 70.87 24.64 -52.58
CA ASN A 99 71.21 24.58 -51.17
C ASN A 99 70.93 23.17 -50.63
N MET A 100 70.54 22.18 -51.48
CA MET A 100 70.32 20.78 -51.13
C MET A 100 71.60 20.05 -50.93
N ARG A 101 71.66 19.19 -49.92
CA ARG A 101 72.73 18.17 -49.74
C ARG A 101 72.41 16.95 -50.58
N ASP A 102 73.35 16.09 -50.79
CA ASP A 102 73.21 14.87 -51.65
C ASP A 102 72.01 14.00 -51.22
N LYS A 103 71.66 13.96 -49.90
CA LYS A 103 70.56 13.19 -49.41
C LYS A 103 69.18 13.80 -49.79
N GLU A 104 68.99 15.08 -49.61
CA GLU A 104 67.77 15.79 -50.02
C GLU A 104 67.60 15.79 -51.53
N TYR A 105 68.72 16.02 -52.23
CA TYR A 105 68.72 15.97 -53.69
C TYR A 105 68.33 14.56 -54.27
N SER A 106 68.91 13.51 -53.66
CA SER A 106 68.52 12.11 -54.05
C SER A 106 67.06 11.83 -53.86
N HIS A 107 66.44 12.38 -52.83
CA HIS A 107 65.00 12.22 -52.54
C HIS A 107 64.16 13.00 -53.55
N ILE A 108 64.46 14.21 -53.80
CA ILE A 108 63.77 15.10 -54.74
C ILE A 108 63.98 14.75 -56.19
N SER A 109 65.14 14.24 -56.55
CA SER A 109 65.50 13.88 -57.96
C SER A 109 64.59 12.83 -58.58
N LYS A 110 63.95 11.97 -57.75
CA LYS A 110 62.93 11.03 -58.22
C LYS A 110 61.75 11.73 -58.92
N TYR A 111 61.41 12.94 -58.35
CA TYR A 111 60.30 13.73 -58.85
C TYR A 111 60.73 14.76 -59.90
N LEU A 112 62.02 15.15 -59.96
CA LEU A 112 62.58 16.07 -60.88
C LEU A 112 62.80 15.41 -62.33
N SER A 113 62.80 14.08 -62.42
CA SER A 113 62.97 13.34 -63.66
C SER A 113 61.67 13.10 -64.43
N GLN A 114 60.55 13.51 -63.92
CA GLN A 114 59.24 13.33 -64.57
C GLN A 114 58.96 14.48 -65.58
N ASP A 115 58.41 14.18 -66.72
CA ASP A 115 58.08 15.10 -67.84
C ASP A 115 57.13 16.26 -67.43
N HIS A 116 56.60 16.21 -66.24
CA HIS A 116 55.68 17.25 -65.67
C HIS A 116 56.34 18.58 -65.26
N LEU A 117 57.67 18.59 -65.16
CA LEU A 117 58.44 19.80 -64.75
C LEU A 117 58.56 20.86 -65.90
N TYR A 118 58.01 20.60 -67.06
CA TYR A 118 58.07 21.53 -68.18
C TYR A 118 57.00 22.58 -68.26
N THR A 119 56.06 22.54 -67.38
CA THR A 119 54.97 23.53 -67.25
C THR A 119 55.31 24.61 -66.20
N ALA A 120 55.04 25.85 -66.50
CA ALA A 120 55.35 26.96 -65.54
C ALA A 120 54.35 26.98 -64.36
N ASN A 121 54.85 27.32 -63.17
CA ASN A 121 54.13 27.63 -61.97
C ASN A 121 53.17 26.51 -61.45
N GLN A 122 53.70 25.34 -61.17
CA GLN A 122 52.96 24.20 -60.59
C GLN A 122 53.48 23.77 -59.21
N SER A 123 52.61 23.12 -58.48
CA SER A 123 52.97 22.51 -57.17
C SER A 123 52.50 21.06 -57.10
N LEU A 124 53.27 20.22 -56.39
CA LEU A 124 52.96 18.84 -56.13
C LEU A 124 53.14 18.50 -54.64
N TRP A 125 52.13 17.94 -54.06
CA TRP A 125 52.23 17.34 -52.74
C TRP A 125 52.47 15.83 -52.89
N VAL A 126 53.52 15.35 -52.22
CA VAL A 126 53.90 13.94 -52.18
C VAL A 126 53.66 13.38 -50.79
N PRO A 127 52.52 12.74 -50.53
CA PRO A 127 52.14 12.31 -49.18
C PRO A 127 53.07 11.27 -48.57
N ASP A 128 53.62 10.39 -49.39
CA ASP A 128 54.50 9.31 -48.93
C ASP A 128 55.84 9.79 -48.35
N ASP A 129 56.34 10.91 -48.84
CA ASP A 129 57.63 11.50 -48.45
C ASP A 129 57.43 12.80 -47.61
N ASP A 130 56.18 13.12 -47.23
CA ASP A 130 55.81 14.37 -46.57
C ASP A 130 56.48 15.60 -47.22
N LEU A 131 56.54 15.62 -48.54
CA LEU A 131 57.29 16.55 -49.34
C LEU A 131 56.32 17.44 -50.15
N TYR A 132 56.48 18.71 -50.00
CA TYR A 132 55.85 19.71 -50.86
C TYR A 132 56.87 20.24 -51.87
N LEU A 133 56.59 20.14 -53.18
CA LEU A 133 57.37 20.63 -54.28
C LEU A 133 56.63 21.71 -55.00
N TRP A 134 57.27 22.77 -55.27
CA TRP A 134 56.81 23.82 -56.17
C TRP A 134 57.89 24.08 -57.25
N TRP A 135 57.51 24.29 -58.47
CA TRP A 135 58.45 24.61 -59.54
C TRP A 135 57.87 25.68 -60.48
N ASN A 136 58.78 26.47 -61.01
CA ASN A 136 58.47 27.48 -61.99
C ASN A 136 59.57 27.50 -63.08
N ARG A 137 59.14 27.75 -64.26
CA ARG A 137 60.03 27.95 -65.46
C ARG A 137 60.14 29.42 -65.77
N ILE A 138 61.33 29.96 -65.62
CA ILE A 138 61.68 31.35 -65.84
C ILE A 138 62.34 31.45 -67.21
N GLU A 139 61.76 32.21 -68.08
CA GLU A 139 62.28 32.52 -69.40
C GLU A 139 63.45 33.54 -69.23
N THR A 140 64.63 33.20 -69.82
CA THR A 140 65.82 34.05 -69.82
C THR A 140 66.29 34.23 -71.26
N ASP A 141 67.19 35.19 -71.50
CA ASP A 141 67.66 35.56 -72.85
C ASP A 141 68.39 34.39 -73.57
N THR A 142 68.84 33.33 -72.87
CA THR A 142 69.61 32.25 -73.47
C THR A 142 68.80 30.95 -73.46
N THR A 143 68.57 30.30 -72.37
CA THR A 143 67.77 29.07 -72.19
C THR A 143 66.97 29.18 -70.90
N PRO A 144 65.75 28.69 -70.87
CA PRO A 144 64.91 28.81 -69.67
C PRO A 144 65.48 28.13 -68.42
N VAL A 145 65.34 28.77 -67.28
CA VAL A 145 65.77 28.23 -65.97
C VAL A 145 64.54 27.62 -65.31
N THR A 146 64.65 26.38 -64.87
CA THR A 146 63.64 25.72 -64.00
C THR A 146 64.09 25.85 -62.57
N LEU A 147 63.33 26.60 -61.82
CA LEU A 147 63.48 26.74 -60.35
C LEU A 147 62.57 25.79 -59.66
N VAL A 148 63.08 24.97 -58.73
CA VAL A 148 62.34 24.02 -57.86
C VAL A 148 62.57 24.40 -56.41
N VAL A 149 61.49 24.56 -55.65
CA VAL A 149 61.56 24.79 -54.23
C VAL A 149 60.84 23.64 -53.53
N ALA A 150 61.48 23.05 -52.56
CA ALA A 150 61.01 21.88 -51.78
C ALA A 150 60.95 22.16 -50.27
N ARG A 151 59.96 21.65 -49.63
CA ARG A 151 59.86 21.66 -48.17
C ARG A 151 59.48 20.26 -47.69
N PHE A 152 60.24 19.72 -46.71
CA PHE A 152 59.92 18.50 -45.99
C PHE A 152 59.17 18.86 -44.72
N PHE A 153 58.10 18.12 -44.46
CA PHE A 153 57.34 18.23 -43.19
C PHE A 153 57.79 17.12 -42.25
N ASP A 154 58.19 17.48 -41.03
CA ASP A 154 58.61 16.50 -40.05
C ASP A 154 57.41 15.72 -39.51
N ARG A 155 57.44 14.38 -39.70
CA ARG A 155 56.38 13.44 -39.21
C ARG A 155 56.41 13.26 -37.70
N GLU A 156 57.42 13.76 -37.00
CA GLU A 156 57.59 13.56 -35.54
C GLU A 156 56.53 14.29 -34.71
N ASP A 157 55.92 15.35 -35.19
CA ASP A 157 54.93 16.14 -34.45
C ASP A 157 53.51 15.51 -34.47
N GLY A 158 53.17 14.64 -35.43
CA GLY A 158 51.87 14.02 -35.55
C GLY A 158 51.61 12.82 -34.62
N ALA A 159 52.66 12.09 -34.25
CA ALA A 159 52.53 10.88 -33.45
C ALA A 159 52.15 11.17 -31.96
N GLY A 160 52.67 12.28 -31.43
CA GLY A 160 52.35 12.73 -30.07
C GLY A 160 50.88 13.10 -29.90
N HIS A 161 50.30 13.77 -30.89
CA HIS A 161 48.92 14.23 -30.88
C HIS A 161 47.92 13.07 -31.02
N THR A 162 48.22 12.04 -31.83
CA THR A 162 47.37 10.85 -31.96
C THR A 162 47.30 10.02 -30.69
N VAL A 163 48.41 9.86 -29.98
CA VAL A 163 48.46 9.16 -28.67
C VAL A 163 47.71 9.93 -27.60
N ALA A 164 47.91 11.25 -27.51
CA ALA A 164 47.20 12.12 -26.59
C ALA A 164 45.67 12.09 -26.84
N PHE A 165 45.26 12.11 -28.09
CA PHE A 165 43.86 11.99 -28.48
C PHE A 165 43.23 10.64 -28.08
N ALA A 166 43.97 9.54 -28.32
CA ALA A 166 43.51 8.21 -27.94
C ALA A 166 43.39 8.10 -26.39
N MET A 167 44.33 8.59 -25.61
CA MET A 167 44.25 8.60 -24.14
C MET A 167 43.07 9.45 -23.63
N MET A 168 42.87 10.62 -24.19
CA MET A 168 41.75 11.50 -23.81
C MET A 168 40.42 10.87 -24.14
N SER A 169 40.27 10.19 -25.29
CA SER A 169 39.07 9.45 -25.70
C SER A 169 38.76 8.30 -24.72
N ILE A 170 39.75 7.52 -24.31
CA ILE A 170 39.61 6.44 -23.33
C ILE A 170 39.18 7.00 -21.96
N LEU A 171 39.75 8.11 -21.52
CA LEU A 171 39.35 8.75 -20.26
C LEU A 171 37.88 9.22 -20.28
N ILE A 172 37.43 9.81 -21.38
CA ILE A 172 36.05 10.27 -21.52
C ILE A 172 35.08 9.10 -21.56
N ILE A 173 35.41 8.05 -22.34
CA ILE A 173 34.57 6.83 -22.39
C ILE A 173 34.48 6.19 -21.00
N SER A 174 35.60 6.07 -20.27
CA SER A 174 35.58 5.51 -18.91
C SER A 174 34.76 6.37 -17.94
N ALA A 175 34.85 7.69 -18.02
CA ALA A 175 34.05 8.60 -17.19
C ALA A 175 32.54 8.45 -17.48
N ILE A 176 32.15 8.30 -18.75
CA ILE A 176 30.74 8.06 -19.14
C ILE A 176 30.25 6.73 -18.57
N VAL A 177 31.04 5.66 -18.70
CA VAL A 177 30.67 4.34 -18.17
C VAL A 177 30.48 4.39 -16.64
N ILE A 178 31.43 5.00 -15.91
CA ILE A 178 31.32 5.16 -14.47
C ILE A 178 30.08 5.95 -14.08
N MET A 179 29.79 7.03 -14.79
CA MET A 179 28.60 7.86 -14.55
C MET A 179 27.33 7.05 -14.77
N VAL A 180 27.21 6.26 -15.84
CA VAL A 180 26.05 5.40 -16.11
C VAL A 180 25.84 4.41 -14.97
N ILE A 181 26.93 3.77 -14.49
CA ILE A 181 26.88 2.84 -13.37
C ILE A 181 26.37 3.55 -12.09
N LEU A 182 26.93 4.71 -11.75
CA LEU A 182 26.53 5.45 -10.55
C LEU A 182 25.07 5.90 -10.60
N VAL A 183 24.60 6.38 -11.74
CA VAL A 183 23.19 6.76 -11.94
C VAL A 183 22.30 5.54 -11.80
N SER A 184 22.66 4.41 -12.42
CA SER A 184 21.91 3.16 -12.34
C SER A 184 21.80 2.66 -10.90
N LEU A 185 22.90 2.64 -10.16
CA LEU A 185 22.93 2.23 -8.73
C LEU A 185 22.08 3.16 -7.86
N TYR A 186 22.14 4.48 -8.09
CA TYR A 186 21.32 5.43 -7.35
C TYR A 186 19.81 5.16 -7.54
N PHE A 187 19.36 4.98 -8.79
CA PHE A 187 17.95 4.71 -9.05
C PHE A 187 17.52 3.32 -8.60
N ALA A 188 18.38 2.32 -8.71
CA ALA A 188 18.13 0.97 -8.19
C ALA A 188 17.90 0.99 -6.67
N ASN A 189 18.78 1.65 -5.90
CA ASN A 189 18.62 1.80 -4.47
C ASN A 189 17.33 2.56 -4.11
N LYS A 190 17.02 3.62 -4.84
CA LYS A 190 15.78 4.38 -4.64
C LYS A 190 14.52 3.55 -4.91
N MET A 191 14.57 2.66 -5.89
CA MET A 191 13.48 1.74 -6.21
C MET A 191 13.31 0.67 -5.11
N ILE A 192 14.42 0.11 -4.60
CA ILE A 192 14.39 -0.84 -3.48
C ILE A 192 13.74 -0.19 -2.26
N GLU A 193 14.19 0.99 -1.86
CA GLU A 193 13.68 1.71 -0.69
C GLU A 193 12.18 2.05 -0.80
N LYS A 194 11.71 2.43 -1.98
CA LYS A 194 10.34 2.91 -2.19
C LYS A 194 9.32 1.83 -2.59
N ILE A 195 9.77 0.65 -3.01
CA ILE A 195 8.89 -0.43 -3.48
C ILE A 195 9.17 -1.73 -2.74
N MET A 196 10.43 -2.19 -2.69
CA MET A 196 10.73 -3.50 -2.12
C MET A 196 10.59 -3.54 -0.60
N VAL A 197 11.04 -2.49 0.10
CA VAL A 197 10.92 -2.42 1.56
C VAL A 197 9.46 -2.47 2.03
N PRO A 198 8.53 -1.62 1.51
CA PRO A 198 7.12 -1.72 1.87
C PRO A 198 6.47 -3.05 1.49
N LEU A 199 6.87 -3.65 0.36
CA LEU A 199 6.37 -4.95 -0.04
C LEU A 199 6.79 -6.06 0.93
N ASN A 200 8.04 -6.05 1.41
CA ASN A 200 8.51 -6.98 2.42
C ASN A 200 7.73 -6.79 3.74
N HIS A 201 7.49 -5.55 4.17
CA HIS A 201 6.67 -5.28 5.37
C HIS A 201 5.23 -5.83 5.22
N LEU A 202 4.65 -5.77 4.00
CA LEU A 202 3.36 -6.41 3.71
C LEU A 202 3.44 -7.94 3.84
N CYS A 203 4.48 -8.56 3.28
CA CYS A 203 4.67 -10.00 3.38
C CYS A 203 4.86 -10.46 4.83
N ASP A 204 5.70 -9.75 5.58
CA ASP A 204 5.95 -10.04 7.01
C ASP A 204 4.67 -9.84 7.84
N GLY A 205 3.91 -8.77 7.55
CA GLY A 205 2.62 -8.53 8.17
C GLY A 205 1.58 -9.62 7.86
N ALA A 206 1.49 -10.05 6.59
CA ALA A 206 0.61 -11.13 6.19
C ALA A 206 0.98 -12.46 6.86
N GLN A 207 2.27 -12.76 7.01
CA GLN A 207 2.75 -13.94 7.71
C GLN A 207 2.38 -13.89 9.20
N ARG A 208 2.56 -12.75 9.88
CA ARG A 208 2.12 -12.58 11.29
C ARG A 208 0.63 -12.82 11.45
N ILE A 209 -0.20 -12.27 10.52
CA ILE A 209 -1.65 -12.51 10.52
C ILE A 209 -1.95 -14.00 10.39
N GLN A 210 -1.23 -14.72 9.51
CA GLN A 210 -1.38 -16.18 9.33
C GLN A 210 -1.01 -16.96 10.62
N GLU A 211 0.00 -16.50 11.35
CA GLU A 211 0.44 -17.06 12.62
C GLU A 211 -0.49 -16.69 13.81
N GLY A 212 -1.50 -15.85 13.54
CA GLY A 212 -2.50 -15.42 14.54
C GLY A 212 -2.10 -14.15 15.33
N ASP A 213 -0.97 -13.53 15.03
CA ASP A 213 -0.60 -12.25 15.63
C ASP A 213 -1.29 -11.07 14.94
N LEU A 214 -2.35 -10.58 15.58
CA LEU A 214 -3.14 -9.43 15.16
C LEU A 214 -2.86 -8.19 16.02
N SER A 215 -1.70 -8.10 16.65
CA SER A 215 -1.41 -7.06 17.65
C SER A 215 -1.06 -5.71 17.02
N GLN A 216 -0.38 -5.70 15.86
CA GLN A 216 0.19 -4.50 15.25
C GLN A 216 -0.28 -4.33 13.81
N ASP A 217 -0.62 -3.10 13.44
CA ASP A 217 -0.95 -2.73 12.08
C ASP A 217 0.28 -2.76 11.18
N ILE A 218 0.06 -3.06 9.89
CA ILE A 218 1.11 -3.02 8.87
C ILE A 218 1.31 -1.56 8.47
N SER A 219 2.54 -1.04 8.72
CA SER A 219 2.90 0.32 8.32
C SER A 219 3.58 0.30 6.95
N CYS A 220 2.98 0.98 5.98
CA CYS A 220 3.56 1.19 4.66
C CYS A 220 3.71 2.67 4.38
N GLN A 221 4.96 3.07 4.07
CA GLN A 221 5.24 4.41 3.56
C GLN A 221 5.79 4.28 2.14
N GLY A 222 5.09 4.83 1.17
CA GLY A 222 5.58 4.69 -0.19
C GLY A 222 4.68 5.22 -1.29
N ALA A 223 4.34 4.36 -2.22
CA ALA A 223 3.42 4.68 -3.31
C ALA A 223 1.96 4.58 -2.83
N GLU A 224 1.11 5.42 -3.37
CA GLU A 224 -0.32 5.51 -3.01
C GLU A 224 -1.05 4.16 -3.12
N GLU A 225 -0.68 3.34 -4.12
CA GLU A 225 -1.27 2.02 -4.29
C GLU A 225 -0.84 1.05 -3.18
N LEU A 226 0.41 1.13 -2.70
CA LEU A 226 0.88 0.30 -1.59
C LEU A 226 0.23 0.72 -0.27
N GLU A 227 0.06 2.03 -0.03
CA GLU A 227 -0.66 2.54 1.12
C GLU A 227 -2.12 2.02 1.15
N LYS A 228 -2.84 2.08 -0.01
CA LYS A 228 -4.20 1.52 -0.12
C LYS A 228 -4.26 0.01 0.15
N VAL A 229 -3.26 -0.74 -0.30
CA VAL A 229 -3.19 -2.18 -0.03
C VAL A 229 -2.96 -2.42 1.46
N CYS A 230 -2.07 -1.68 2.11
CA CYS A 230 -1.83 -1.79 3.55
C CYS A 230 -3.07 -1.43 4.36
N ASP A 231 -3.79 -0.35 4.00
CA ASP A 231 -5.04 0.03 4.65
C ASP A 231 -6.09 -1.08 4.53
N SER A 232 -6.21 -1.70 3.35
CA SER A 232 -7.12 -2.83 3.14
C SER A 232 -6.75 -4.04 3.99
N PHE A 233 -5.44 -4.35 4.12
CA PHE A 233 -4.95 -5.40 5.00
C PHE A 233 -5.23 -5.10 6.47
N ASN A 234 -4.98 -3.87 6.93
CA ASN A 234 -5.25 -3.45 8.30
C ASN A 234 -6.75 -3.52 8.60
N GLN A 235 -7.60 -3.09 7.68
CA GLN A 235 -9.05 -3.20 7.81
C GLN A 235 -9.50 -4.67 7.93
N MET A 236 -8.95 -5.56 7.09
CA MET A 236 -9.21 -7.00 7.19
C MET A 236 -8.72 -7.58 8.52
N GLN A 237 -7.53 -7.18 9.00
CA GLN A 237 -6.99 -7.59 10.31
C GLN A 237 -7.90 -7.15 11.46
N HIS A 238 -8.38 -5.90 11.46
CA HIS A 238 -9.32 -5.40 12.45
C HIS A 238 -10.64 -6.16 12.45
N GLN A 239 -11.18 -6.47 11.26
CA GLN A 239 -12.39 -7.29 11.14
C GLN A 239 -12.17 -8.72 11.66
N LEU A 240 -11.04 -9.34 11.32
CA LEU A 240 -10.69 -10.66 11.83
C LEU A 240 -10.57 -10.67 13.36
N LYS A 241 -9.87 -9.69 13.93
CA LYS A 241 -9.73 -9.52 15.38
C LYS A 241 -11.08 -9.32 16.08
N ALA A 242 -11.96 -8.52 15.48
CA ALA A 242 -13.31 -8.31 16.00
C ALA A 242 -14.14 -9.61 15.97
N ASN A 243 -14.06 -10.38 14.86
CA ASN A 243 -14.75 -11.67 14.72
C ASN A 243 -14.22 -12.72 15.70
N LEU A 244 -12.91 -12.82 15.88
CA LEU A 244 -12.32 -13.73 16.87
C LEU A 244 -12.79 -13.40 18.29
N LYS A 245 -12.79 -12.12 18.65
CA LYS A 245 -13.26 -11.64 19.96
C LYS A 245 -14.75 -11.94 20.18
N LYS A 246 -15.56 -11.80 19.10
CA LYS A 246 -16.99 -12.16 19.13
C LYS A 246 -17.17 -13.67 19.29
N ASN A 247 -16.36 -14.46 18.61
CA ASN A 247 -16.41 -15.91 18.68
C ASN A 247 -15.97 -16.44 20.05
N GLU A 248 -14.90 -15.89 20.64
CA GLU A 248 -14.47 -16.20 22.01
C GLU A 248 -15.52 -15.84 23.07
N LYS A 249 -16.23 -14.72 22.86
CA LYS A 249 -17.35 -14.37 23.73
C LYS A 249 -18.48 -15.39 23.58
N TYR A 250 -18.84 -15.75 22.35
CA TYR A 250 -19.89 -16.74 22.07
C TYR A 250 -19.57 -18.11 22.70
N GLU A 251 -18.34 -18.58 22.57
CA GLU A 251 -17.90 -19.85 23.17
C GLU A 251 -17.93 -19.80 24.71
N ARG A 252 -17.56 -18.67 25.32
CA ARG A 252 -17.67 -18.49 26.78
C ARG A 252 -19.12 -18.51 27.24
N ASP A 253 -19.98 -17.72 26.58
CA ASP A 253 -21.41 -17.63 26.92
C ASP A 253 -22.07 -19.02 26.77
N ARG A 254 -21.71 -19.79 25.74
CA ARG A 254 -22.16 -21.18 25.52
C ARG A 254 -21.71 -22.13 26.64
N ASN A 255 -20.45 -22.03 27.05
CA ASN A 255 -19.94 -22.88 28.13
C ASN A 255 -20.55 -22.55 29.48
N GLU A 256 -20.75 -21.26 29.78
CA GLU A 256 -21.48 -20.81 30.98
C GLU A 256 -22.93 -21.31 30.95
N MET A 257 -23.60 -21.25 29.80
CA MET A 257 -24.94 -21.78 29.56
C MET A 257 -25.01 -23.29 29.90
N LEU A 258 -24.09 -24.11 29.33
CA LEU A 258 -24.09 -25.56 29.57
C LEU A 258 -23.83 -25.89 31.04
N ALA A 259 -22.97 -25.15 31.70
CA ALA A 259 -22.71 -25.32 33.12
C ALA A 259 -23.94 -24.97 33.99
N GLY A 260 -24.64 -23.85 33.68
CA GLY A 260 -25.88 -23.43 34.33
C GLY A 260 -27.00 -24.48 34.19
N ILE A 261 -27.24 -24.97 32.94
CA ILE A 261 -28.23 -26.02 32.67
C ILE A 261 -27.95 -27.25 33.54
N SER A 262 -26.69 -27.72 33.53
CA SER A 262 -26.29 -28.91 34.24
C SER A 262 -26.53 -28.79 35.74
N HIS A 263 -26.26 -27.61 36.31
CA HIS A 263 -26.50 -27.32 37.71
C HIS A 263 -28.02 -27.33 38.05
N ASP A 264 -28.82 -26.60 37.22
CA ASP A 264 -30.24 -26.43 37.49
C ASP A 264 -31.08 -27.69 37.28
N LEU A 265 -30.63 -28.59 36.41
CA LEU A 265 -31.20 -29.93 36.26
C LEU A 265 -30.78 -30.87 37.39
N ARG A 266 -29.54 -30.80 37.89
CA ARG A 266 -29.01 -31.69 38.94
C ARG A 266 -29.74 -31.48 40.28
N THR A 267 -30.05 -30.23 40.64
CA THR A 267 -30.69 -29.91 41.92
C THR A 267 -32.06 -30.59 42.09
N PRO A 268 -33.05 -30.40 41.20
CA PRO A 268 -34.33 -31.10 41.30
C PRO A 268 -34.21 -32.61 41.15
N LEU A 269 -33.31 -33.09 40.32
CA LEU A 269 -33.08 -34.55 40.16
C LEU A 269 -32.55 -35.18 41.44
N THR A 270 -31.60 -34.52 42.13
CA THR A 270 -31.07 -35.02 43.41
C THR A 270 -32.18 -35.02 44.43
N SER A 271 -33.06 -34.02 44.45
CA SER A 271 -34.23 -33.99 45.36
C SER A 271 -35.17 -35.17 45.07
N ILE A 272 -35.53 -35.43 43.79
CA ILE A 272 -36.34 -36.57 43.40
C ILE A 272 -35.73 -37.86 43.90
N LYS A 273 -34.43 -38.08 43.61
CA LYS A 273 -33.72 -39.29 44.09
C LYS A 273 -33.75 -39.46 45.58
N SER A 274 -33.59 -38.39 46.34
CA SER A 274 -33.62 -38.44 47.85
C SER A 274 -34.99 -38.78 48.40
N TYR A 275 -36.05 -38.19 47.83
CA TYR A 275 -37.42 -38.46 48.28
C TYR A 275 -37.89 -39.86 47.87
N VAL A 276 -37.52 -40.30 46.65
CA VAL A 276 -37.81 -41.70 46.22
C VAL A 276 -37.05 -42.71 47.07
N LYS A 277 -35.77 -42.42 47.39
CA LYS A 277 -34.99 -43.28 48.31
C LYS A 277 -35.61 -43.35 49.67
N GLY A 278 -36.09 -42.22 50.25
CA GLY A 278 -36.79 -42.19 51.51
C GLY A 278 -38.10 -42.97 51.52
N LEU A 279 -38.79 -43.12 50.40
CA LEU A 279 -39.93 -44.04 50.26
C LEU A 279 -39.48 -45.50 50.22
N LEU A 280 -38.39 -45.79 49.50
CA LEU A 280 -37.85 -47.17 49.39
C LEU A 280 -37.25 -47.69 50.68
N ASP A 281 -36.66 -46.80 51.51
CA ASP A 281 -36.05 -47.12 52.78
C ASP A 281 -37.06 -47.07 53.95
N ASP A 282 -38.37 -47.00 53.66
CA ASP A 282 -39.48 -46.92 54.64
C ASP A 282 -39.37 -45.77 55.64
N ILE A 283 -38.69 -44.67 55.27
CA ILE A 283 -38.59 -43.47 56.09
C ILE A 283 -39.97 -42.81 56.24
N ALA A 284 -40.75 -42.79 55.16
CA ALA A 284 -42.11 -42.27 55.13
C ALA A 284 -43.10 -43.37 55.56
N LYS A 285 -43.21 -43.59 56.88
CA LYS A 285 -43.99 -44.66 57.51
C LYS A 285 -45.51 -44.49 57.47
N THR A 286 -46.02 -43.29 57.25
CA THR A 286 -47.47 -43.02 57.22
C THR A 286 -47.94 -42.70 55.78
N PRO A 287 -49.19 -43.05 55.45
CA PRO A 287 -49.77 -42.73 54.15
C PRO A 287 -49.69 -41.24 53.80
N ASP A 288 -49.89 -40.35 54.76
CA ASP A 288 -49.85 -38.91 54.58
C ASP A 288 -48.41 -38.47 54.21
N LYS A 289 -47.40 -39.03 54.89
CA LYS A 289 -45.99 -38.72 54.62
C LYS A 289 -45.51 -39.29 53.29
N GLN A 290 -46.01 -40.43 52.88
CA GLN A 290 -45.79 -41.00 51.54
C GLN A 290 -46.35 -40.11 50.45
N LYS A 291 -47.59 -39.64 50.66
CA LYS A 291 -48.27 -38.68 49.75
C LYS A 291 -47.52 -37.33 49.68
N GLU A 292 -47.03 -36.85 50.80
CA GLU A 292 -46.15 -35.64 50.80
C GLU A 292 -44.89 -35.81 49.97
N TYR A 293 -44.17 -36.94 50.13
CA TYR A 293 -42.96 -37.25 49.37
C TYR A 293 -43.27 -37.39 47.89
N LEU A 294 -44.33 -38.09 47.49
CA LEU A 294 -44.76 -38.20 46.10
C LEU A 294 -45.16 -36.83 45.50
N ASN A 295 -45.79 -35.97 46.27
CA ASN A 295 -46.10 -34.60 45.83
C ASN A 295 -44.82 -33.76 45.62
N VAL A 296 -43.78 -33.93 46.42
CA VAL A 296 -42.49 -33.27 46.20
C VAL A 296 -41.81 -33.83 44.92
N VAL A 297 -41.81 -35.15 44.73
CA VAL A 297 -41.27 -35.78 43.50
C VAL A 297 -41.98 -35.23 42.27
N TYR A 298 -43.33 -35.21 42.26
CA TYR A 298 -44.13 -34.69 41.15
C TYR A 298 -43.83 -33.22 40.86
N ARG A 299 -43.83 -32.37 41.89
CA ARG A 299 -43.47 -30.94 41.74
C ARG A 299 -42.06 -30.73 41.15
N LYS A 300 -41.04 -31.54 41.59
CA LYS A 300 -39.70 -31.45 41.08
C LYS A 300 -39.60 -31.97 39.63
N ALA A 301 -40.39 -32.98 39.24
CA ALA A 301 -40.52 -33.42 37.88
C ALA A 301 -41.11 -32.34 36.96
N CYS A 302 -42.17 -31.62 37.37
CA CYS A 302 -42.74 -30.49 36.65
C CYS A 302 -41.74 -29.34 36.46
N VAL A 303 -40.86 -29.12 37.46
CA VAL A 303 -39.78 -28.10 37.36
C VAL A 303 -38.78 -28.51 36.27
N ILE A 304 -38.38 -29.78 36.20
CA ILE A 304 -37.47 -30.28 35.15
C ILE A 304 -38.14 -30.14 33.77
N GLU A 305 -39.41 -30.49 33.62
CA GLU A 305 -40.15 -30.34 32.39
C GLU A 305 -40.19 -28.88 31.91
N SER A 306 -40.48 -27.93 32.81
CA SER A 306 -40.47 -26.49 32.51
C SER A 306 -39.10 -26.00 32.08
N LEU A 307 -38.02 -26.47 32.73
CA LEU A 307 -36.64 -26.12 32.36
C LEU A 307 -36.29 -26.62 30.95
N ILE A 308 -36.62 -27.89 30.65
CA ILE A 308 -36.40 -28.48 29.33
C ILE A 308 -37.16 -27.72 28.26
N ASN A 309 -38.45 -27.41 28.47
CA ASN A 309 -39.29 -26.68 27.52
C ASN A 309 -38.75 -25.27 27.28
N SER A 310 -38.26 -24.58 28.33
CA SER A 310 -37.64 -23.26 28.22
C SER A 310 -36.33 -23.33 27.44
N LEU A 311 -35.53 -24.38 27.66
CA LEU A 311 -34.28 -24.59 26.91
C LEU A 311 -34.53 -24.85 25.42
N PHE A 312 -35.49 -25.73 25.09
CA PHE A 312 -35.86 -26.00 23.70
C PHE A 312 -36.37 -24.73 23.00
N LEU A 313 -37.22 -23.95 23.66
CA LEU A 313 -37.68 -22.70 23.11
C LEU A 313 -36.52 -21.73 22.90
N PHE A 314 -35.67 -21.52 23.90
CA PHE A 314 -34.51 -20.65 23.81
C PHE A 314 -33.60 -21.03 22.62
N SER A 315 -33.29 -22.33 22.47
CA SER A 315 -32.50 -22.84 21.36
C SER A 315 -33.11 -22.52 19.99
N ARG A 316 -34.45 -22.67 19.86
CA ARG A 316 -35.17 -22.35 18.61
C ARG A 316 -35.21 -20.85 18.31
N LEU A 317 -35.31 -20.02 19.36
CA LEU A 317 -35.29 -18.56 19.23
C LEU A 317 -33.87 -18.04 18.89
N GLU A 318 -32.83 -18.75 19.32
CA GLU A 318 -31.44 -18.36 19.06
C GLU A 318 -31.00 -18.64 17.62
N THR A 319 -31.57 -19.66 16.98
CA THR A 319 -31.24 -20.06 15.60
C THR A 319 -32.11 -19.38 14.53
N ASP A 320 -32.92 -18.40 14.90
CA ASP A 320 -33.90 -17.72 14.02
C ASP A 320 -34.80 -18.69 13.23
N THR A 321 -34.93 -19.94 13.72
CA THR A 321 -35.76 -20.98 13.07
C THR A 321 -37.15 -21.09 13.65
N PHE A 322 -37.50 -20.22 14.60
CA PHE A 322 -38.84 -20.24 15.23
C PHE A 322 -39.89 -19.74 14.26
N PRO A 323 -40.95 -20.53 13.97
CA PRO A 323 -42.02 -20.12 13.08
C PRO A 323 -43.01 -19.20 13.80
N TYR A 324 -42.79 -17.89 13.71
CA TYR A 324 -43.71 -16.89 14.26
C TYR A 324 -44.97 -16.75 13.40
N THR A 325 -46.10 -16.52 14.06
CA THR A 325 -47.40 -16.23 13.42
C THR A 325 -47.81 -14.81 13.72
N PHE A 326 -47.24 -13.86 12.98
CA PHE A 326 -47.52 -12.45 13.14
C PHE A 326 -48.95 -12.08 12.71
N LYS A 327 -49.62 -11.26 13.52
CA LYS A 327 -50.93 -10.68 13.23
C LYS A 327 -50.94 -9.22 13.68
N SER A 328 -51.72 -8.41 12.96
CA SER A 328 -52.03 -7.04 13.37
C SER A 328 -52.99 -7.07 14.56
N VAL A 329 -52.57 -6.55 15.69
CA VAL A 329 -53.34 -6.61 16.96
C VAL A 329 -53.35 -5.24 17.62
N SER A 330 -54.52 -4.80 18.14
CA SER A 330 -54.56 -3.64 19.04
C SER A 330 -53.82 -3.97 20.33
N ILE A 331 -52.73 -3.25 20.58
CA ILE A 331 -51.86 -3.55 21.72
C ILE A 331 -52.55 -3.31 23.07
N GLN A 332 -53.42 -2.32 23.13
CA GLN A 332 -54.22 -2.05 24.33
C GLN A 332 -55.15 -3.21 24.68
N ASN A 333 -55.94 -3.69 23.66
CA ASN A 333 -56.84 -4.80 23.90
C ASN A 333 -56.10 -6.09 24.25
N PHE A 334 -54.91 -6.30 23.63
CA PHE A 334 -54.09 -7.45 23.89
C PHE A 334 -53.57 -7.44 25.36
N ILE A 335 -53.00 -6.32 25.80
CA ILE A 335 -52.46 -6.20 27.15
C ILE A 335 -53.58 -6.30 28.22
N VAL A 336 -54.70 -5.61 28.02
CA VAL A 336 -55.85 -5.72 28.94
C VAL A 336 -56.30 -7.16 29.08
N THR A 337 -56.55 -7.85 27.98
CA THR A 337 -57.00 -9.25 27.98
C THR A 337 -55.97 -10.18 28.65
N LEU A 338 -54.68 -9.96 28.38
CA LEU A 338 -53.61 -10.72 29.03
C LEU A 338 -53.60 -10.52 30.52
N LEU A 339 -53.60 -9.26 30.99
CA LEU A 339 -53.53 -8.95 32.40
C LEU A 339 -54.78 -9.45 33.16
N ASP A 340 -55.97 -9.34 32.57
CA ASP A 340 -57.22 -9.90 33.15
C ASP A 340 -57.09 -11.43 33.30
N SER A 341 -56.50 -12.14 32.33
CA SER A 341 -56.29 -13.58 32.42
C SER A 341 -55.31 -14.00 33.53
N LEU A 342 -54.36 -13.15 33.83
CA LEU A 342 -53.32 -13.39 34.84
C LEU A 342 -53.72 -12.89 36.24
N GLU A 343 -54.78 -12.11 36.40
CA GLU A 343 -55.19 -11.49 37.68
C GLU A 343 -55.36 -12.51 38.79
N TYR A 344 -55.97 -13.67 38.49
CA TYR A 344 -56.15 -14.73 39.47
C TYR A 344 -54.84 -15.30 40.01
N ASP A 345 -53.87 -15.57 39.11
CA ASP A 345 -52.55 -16.14 39.52
C ASP A 345 -51.69 -15.11 40.21
N LEU A 346 -51.75 -13.84 39.81
CA LEU A 346 -51.11 -12.72 40.49
C LEU A 346 -51.63 -12.50 41.89
N LYS A 347 -52.95 -12.56 42.10
CA LYS A 347 -53.55 -12.47 43.48
C LYS A 347 -53.11 -13.62 44.36
N LYS A 348 -52.93 -14.84 43.82
CA LYS A 348 -52.43 -15.99 44.57
C LYS A 348 -50.96 -15.78 44.96
N GLY A 349 -50.16 -15.05 44.16
CA GLY A 349 -48.81 -14.61 44.43
C GLY A 349 -48.71 -13.36 45.30
N ASN A 350 -49.78 -12.86 45.95
CA ASN A 350 -49.86 -11.62 46.71
C ASN A 350 -49.44 -10.37 45.87
N ALA A 351 -49.60 -10.39 44.56
CA ALA A 351 -49.29 -9.25 43.69
C ALA A 351 -50.57 -8.46 43.36
N VAL A 352 -50.49 -7.15 43.38
CA VAL A 352 -51.54 -6.21 42.90
C VAL A 352 -51.00 -5.55 41.63
N LEU A 353 -51.85 -5.61 40.58
CA LEU A 353 -51.49 -5.07 39.29
C LEU A 353 -52.31 -3.77 39.03
N THR A 354 -51.63 -2.76 38.51
CA THR A 354 -52.27 -1.50 38.09
C THR A 354 -51.89 -1.25 36.64
N LEU A 355 -52.88 -0.96 35.80
CA LEU A 355 -52.67 -0.62 34.38
C LEU A 355 -52.89 0.88 34.18
N ASN A 356 -51.91 1.59 33.65
CA ASN A 356 -52.02 2.98 33.20
C ASN A 356 -51.78 3.02 31.70
N SER A 357 -52.78 3.31 30.92
CA SER A 357 -52.70 3.38 29.47
C SER A 357 -53.11 4.74 28.93
N SER A 358 -52.24 5.34 28.14
CA SER A 358 -52.56 6.48 27.29
C SER A 358 -52.55 6.12 25.78
N CYS A 359 -52.37 4.85 25.47
CA CYS A 359 -52.50 4.34 24.11
C CYS A 359 -53.98 4.20 23.73
N THR A 360 -54.34 4.72 22.55
CA THR A 360 -55.67 4.53 21.99
C THR A 360 -55.53 3.86 20.62
N ASP A 361 -55.89 2.59 20.54
CA ASP A 361 -56.08 1.82 19.31
C ASP A 361 -54.84 1.63 18.37
N GLN A 362 -53.60 1.80 18.91
CA GLN A 362 -52.41 1.50 18.13
C GLN A 362 -52.34 0.00 17.81
N LYS A 363 -52.05 -0.30 16.53
CA LYS A 363 -51.85 -1.66 16.07
C LYS A 363 -50.35 -1.96 15.94
N VAL A 364 -50.00 -3.17 16.32
CA VAL A 364 -48.62 -3.71 16.22
C VAL A 364 -48.66 -5.09 15.56
N TRP A 365 -47.64 -5.45 14.83
CA TRP A 365 -47.48 -6.79 14.27
C TRP A 365 -46.81 -7.70 15.28
N ILE A 366 -47.61 -8.59 15.91
CA ILE A 366 -47.10 -9.50 16.94
C ILE A 366 -47.62 -10.93 16.76
N ASP A 367 -46.82 -11.89 17.19
CA ASP A 367 -47.26 -13.22 17.55
C ASP A 367 -47.79 -13.16 19.01
N GLY A 368 -49.13 -13.18 19.15
CA GLY A 368 -49.75 -12.99 20.46
C GLY A 368 -49.37 -14.06 21.47
N GLU A 369 -49.14 -15.32 21.06
CA GLU A 369 -48.71 -16.38 21.96
C GLU A 369 -47.32 -16.13 22.51
N GLN A 370 -46.38 -15.77 21.63
CA GLN A 370 -44.99 -15.51 22.06
C GLN A 370 -44.89 -14.20 22.87
N MET A 371 -45.62 -13.17 22.50
CA MET A 371 -45.69 -11.92 23.26
C MET A 371 -46.31 -12.13 24.65
N THR A 372 -47.37 -12.93 24.77
CA THR A 372 -47.89 -13.38 26.05
C THR A 372 -46.83 -14.01 26.93
N ARG A 373 -46.04 -14.89 26.32
CA ARG A 373 -44.89 -15.57 27.00
C ARG A 373 -43.83 -14.61 27.47
N ALA A 374 -43.47 -13.63 26.65
CA ALA A 374 -42.48 -12.60 26.99
C ALA A 374 -42.92 -11.79 28.25
N ILE A 375 -44.20 -11.30 28.20
CA ILE A 375 -44.73 -10.50 29.30
C ILE A 375 -44.92 -11.36 30.58
N THR A 376 -45.39 -12.58 30.46
CA THR A 376 -45.52 -13.51 31.61
C THR A 376 -44.18 -13.79 32.25
N ASN A 377 -43.11 -14.01 31.42
CA ASN A 377 -41.76 -14.18 31.98
C ASN A 377 -41.26 -12.96 32.80
N ILE A 378 -41.63 -11.76 32.35
CA ILE A 378 -41.27 -10.52 33.10
C ILE A 378 -42.05 -10.44 34.42
N LEU A 379 -43.38 -10.68 34.37
CA LEU A 379 -44.22 -10.66 35.56
C LEU A 379 -43.83 -11.74 36.58
N ASP A 380 -43.58 -12.96 36.11
CA ASP A 380 -43.09 -14.07 36.93
C ASP A 380 -41.75 -13.74 37.59
N ASN A 381 -40.88 -13.01 36.90
CA ASN A 381 -39.61 -12.55 37.49
C ASN A 381 -39.85 -11.60 38.67
N SER A 382 -40.72 -10.61 38.49
CA SER A 382 -41.08 -9.68 39.57
C SER A 382 -41.70 -10.41 40.77
N ILE A 383 -42.58 -11.41 40.55
CA ILE A 383 -43.18 -12.22 41.63
C ILE A 383 -42.12 -13.05 42.35
N LYS A 384 -41.25 -13.73 41.66
CA LYS A 384 -40.22 -14.63 42.25
C LYS A 384 -39.18 -13.91 43.07
N HIS A 385 -38.86 -12.68 42.71
CA HIS A 385 -37.86 -11.84 43.39
C HIS A 385 -38.48 -10.83 44.39
N ASN A 386 -39.78 -10.95 44.65
CA ASN A 386 -40.46 -10.12 45.63
C ASN A 386 -40.06 -10.52 47.07
N LEU A 387 -39.55 -9.57 47.79
CA LEU A 387 -39.23 -9.67 49.23
C LEU A 387 -40.32 -9.05 50.12
N ASN A 388 -41.30 -8.35 49.51
CA ASN A 388 -42.34 -7.65 50.21
C ASN A 388 -43.54 -8.57 50.49
N GLN A 389 -44.30 -8.29 51.55
CA GLN A 389 -45.52 -9.03 51.84
C GLN A 389 -46.61 -8.82 50.76
N LYS A 390 -46.58 -7.72 50.05
CA LYS A 390 -47.47 -7.36 48.99
C LYS A 390 -46.68 -6.69 47.86
N LEU A 391 -46.67 -7.26 46.69
CA LEU A 391 -45.99 -6.73 45.50
C LEU A 391 -46.96 -5.82 44.72
N HIS A 392 -46.51 -4.63 44.38
CA HIS A 392 -47.23 -3.77 43.40
C HIS A 392 -46.49 -3.76 42.09
N ILE A 393 -47.22 -4.18 41.04
CA ILE A 393 -46.72 -4.14 39.64
C ILE A 393 -47.54 -3.08 38.90
N THR A 394 -46.89 -2.09 38.33
CA THR A 394 -47.52 -1.07 37.49
C THR A 394 -47.13 -1.29 36.06
N VAL A 395 -48.11 -1.48 35.15
CA VAL A 395 -47.92 -1.54 33.73
C VAL A 395 -48.35 -0.20 33.13
N THR A 396 -47.41 0.51 32.53
CA THR A 396 -47.68 1.80 31.86
C THR A 396 -47.47 1.64 30.36
N MET A 397 -48.45 2.11 29.59
CA MET A 397 -48.38 2.07 28.11
C MET A 397 -48.61 3.46 27.53
N PHE A 398 -47.73 3.85 26.59
CA PHE A 398 -47.85 5.11 25.84
C PHE A 398 -47.18 4.98 24.46
N GLU A 399 -47.55 5.89 23.59
CA GLU A 399 -46.90 6.00 22.24
C GLU A 399 -45.89 7.14 22.26
N GLN A 400 -44.73 6.88 21.71
CA GLN A 400 -43.69 7.88 21.51
C GLN A 400 -42.92 7.55 20.25
N ASP A 401 -42.66 8.55 19.38
CA ASP A 401 -41.85 8.46 18.17
C ASP A 401 -42.19 7.28 17.24
N GLY A 402 -43.49 6.96 17.09
CA GLY A 402 -43.96 5.84 16.25
C GLY A 402 -43.73 4.46 16.87
N GLN A 403 -43.46 4.41 18.16
CA GLN A 403 -43.31 3.17 18.93
C GLN A 403 -44.32 3.12 20.06
N VAL A 404 -44.83 1.96 20.35
CA VAL A 404 -45.57 1.68 21.58
C VAL A 404 -44.57 1.27 22.65
N ILE A 405 -44.57 1.98 23.76
CA ILE A 405 -43.74 1.71 24.91
C ILE A 405 -44.58 1.05 25.99
N ILE A 406 -44.15 -0.12 26.45
CA ILE A 406 -44.80 -0.87 27.54
C ILE A 406 -43.78 -0.94 28.67
N CYS A 407 -44.00 -0.25 29.75
CA CYS A 407 -43.15 -0.23 30.94
C CYS A 407 -43.83 -1.08 32.04
N ILE A 408 -43.18 -2.17 32.47
CA ILE A 408 -43.59 -3.05 33.56
C ILE A 408 -42.65 -2.77 34.72
N GLN A 409 -43.19 -2.15 35.76
CA GLN A 409 -42.43 -1.73 36.97
C GLN A 409 -42.94 -2.45 38.19
N ASP A 410 -42.04 -3.01 39.00
CA ASP A 410 -42.32 -3.52 40.34
C ASP A 410 -41.82 -2.56 41.42
N ASP A 411 -42.30 -2.73 42.65
CA ASP A 411 -41.88 -2.02 43.84
C ASP A 411 -40.89 -2.84 44.70
N GLY A 412 -40.17 -3.77 44.08
CA GLY A 412 -39.16 -4.62 44.70
C GLY A 412 -37.87 -3.88 45.09
N ALA A 413 -36.87 -4.64 45.51
CA ALA A 413 -35.56 -4.09 45.91
C ALA A 413 -34.75 -3.48 44.78
N GLY A 414 -35.15 -3.75 43.49
CA GLY A 414 -34.39 -3.38 42.32
C GLY A 414 -33.10 -4.21 42.14
N VAL A 415 -32.22 -3.76 41.30
CA VAL A 415 -30.93 -4.43 40.97
C VAL A 415 -29.82 -3.39 40.85
N SER A 416 -28.56 -3.82 41.07
CA SER A 416 -27.39 -2.94 40.93
C SER A 416 -27.11 -2.61 39.43
N ALA A 417 -26.34 -1.56 39.17
CA ALA A 417 -25.95 -1.17 37.83
C ALA A 417 -25.19 -2.27 37.07
N GLU A 418 -24.38 -3.07 37.78
CA GLU A 418 -23.67 -4.22 37.18
C GLU A 418 -24.63 -5.34 36.76
N GLN A 419 -25.63 -5.59 37.60
CA GLN A 419 -26.67 -6.58 37.34
C GLN A 419 -27.60 -6.16 36.23
N LEU A 420 -27.95 -4.87 36.10
CA LEU A 420 -28.76 -4.34 34.98
C LEU A 420 -28.18 -4.71 33.60
N ASN A 421 -26.88 -4.57 33.44
CA ASN A 421 -26.20 -4.86 32.16
C ASN A 421 -26.27 -6.35 31.75
N ARG A 422 -26.44 -7.24 32.74
CA ARG A 422 -26.46 -8.69 32.53
C ARG A 422 -27.84 -9.32 32.73
N LEU A 423 -28.85 -8.52 33.03
CA LEU A 423 -30.19 -8.99 33.39
C LEU A 423 -30.86 -9.85 32.30
N PHE A 424 -30.53 -9.56 31.03
CA PHE A 424 -31.04 -10.29 29.86
C PHE A 424 -30.07 -11.36 29.35
N ASP A 425 -28.92 -11.57 30.02
CA ASP A 425 -28.00 -12.63 29.66
C ASP A 425 -28.61 -13.99 29.99
N SER A 426 -28.40 -14.98 29.15
CA SER A 426 -28.94 -16.32 29.37
C SER A 426 -28.29 -16.96 30.60
N PHE A 427 -29.13 -17.57 31.48
CA PHE A 427 -28.71 -18.22 32.73
C PHE A 427 -28.08 -17.29 33.76
N TYR A 428 -28.11 -15.97 33.52
CA TYR A 428 -27.65 -15.03 34.53
C TYR A 428 -28.58 -15.02 35.76
N ARG A 429 -27.98 -15.05 36.96
CA ARG A 429 -28.66 -14.97 38.25
C ARG A 429 -27.84 -14.07 39.17
N GLY A 430 -28.46 -13.09 39.80
CA GLY A 430 -27.79 -12.26 40.83
C GLY A 430 -27.40 -13.09 42.06
N ASP A 431 -26.36 -12.65 42.78
CA ASP A 431 -25.77 -13.39 43.88
C ASP A 431 -26.77 -13.67 45.03
N GLU A 432 -27.72 -12.76 45.28
CA GLU A 432 -28.75 -12.94 46.30
C GLU A 432 -29.84 -13.99 45.94
N SER A 433 -29.97 -14.33 44.65
CA SER A 433 -30.96 -15.32 44.14
C SER A 433 -30.51 -16.78 44.24
N ARG A 434 -29.34 -17.05 44.85
CA ARG A 434 -28.84 -18.40 45.11
C ARG A 434 -29.60 -19.14 46.22
N ASN A 435 -30.61 -18.49 46.85
CA ASN A 435 -31.46 -19.12 47.83
C ASN A 435 -32.31 -20.23 47.15
N PRO A 436 -32.34 -21.49 47.66
CA PRO A 436 -33.09 -22.61 47.08
C PRO A 436 -34.59 -22.36 46.96
N ALA A 437 -35.15 -21.37 47.68
CA ALA A 437 -36.54 -21.02 47.64
C ALA A 437 -36.97 -20.21 46.41
N THR A 438 -36.01 -19.52 45.72
CA THR A 438 -36.27 -18.66 44.55
C THR A 438 -35.73 -19.32 43.25
N GLN A 439 -36.16 -20.54 42.99
CA GLN A 439 -35.70 -21.35 41.83
C GLN A 439 -36.19 -20.77 40.50
N GLY A 440 -35.31 -20.09 39.76
CA GLY A 440 -35.52 -19.66 38.37
C GLY A 440 -34.41 -20.13 37.46
N SER A 441 -34.71 -20.45 36.19
CA SER A 441 -33.78 -20.94 35.20
C SER A 441 -32.82 -19.88 34.66
N GLY A 442 -33.00 -18.61 34.98
CA GLY A 442 -32.26 -17.51 34.34
C GLY A 442 -32.52 -17.36 32.83
N LEU A 443 -33.50 -18.09 32.30
CA LEU A 443 -33.87 -18.01 30.88
C LEU A 443 -35.04 -17.07 30.60
N GLY A 444 -35.88 -16.73 31.62
CA GLY A 444 -37.13 -16.00 31.37
C GLY A 444 -36.95 -14.66 30.67
N LEU A 445 -36.07 -13.79 31.22
CA LEU A 445 -35.80 -12.48 30.63
C LEU A 445 -35.01 -12.57 29.31
N ALA A 446 -34.12 -13.56 29.16
CA ALA A 446 -33.43 -13.80 27.91
C ALA A 446 -34.42 -14.22 26.79
N ILE A 447 -35.40 -15.09 27.10
CA ILE A 447 -36.48 -15.46 26.19
C ILE A 447 -37.34 -14.23 25.85
N ALA A 448 -37.71 -13.43 26.83
CA ALA A 448 -38.47 -12.19 26.59
C ALA A 448 -37.72 -11.25 25.62
N LYS A 449 -36.43 -11.05 25.84
CA LYS A 449 -35.60 -10.23 24.94
C LYS A 449 -35.56 -10.78 23.51
N ARG A 450 -35.36 -12.08 23.31
CA ARG A 450 -35.34 -12.70 21.98
C ARG A 450 -36.71 -12.54 21.27
N ILE A 451 -37.80 -12.73 22.01
CA ILE A 451 -39.15 -12.55 21.45
C ILE A 451 -39.33 -11.09 21.01
N VAL A 452 -39.06 -10.11 21.88
CA VAL A 452 -39.23 -8.69 21.54
C VAL A 452 -38.38 -8.28 20.35
N ILE A 453 -37.11 -8.72 20.29
CA ILE A 453 -36.23 -8.44 19.14
C ILE A 453 -36.78 -9.05 17.85
N ALA A 454 -37.31 -10.29 17.90
CA ALA A 454 -37.90 -10.93 16.74
C ALA A 454 -39.19 -10.23 16.23
N HIS A 455 -39.81 -9.40 17.08
CA HIS A 455 -40.97 -8.56 16.73
C HIS A 455 -40.51 -7.13 16.24
N GLY A 456 -39.22 -6.94 15.97
CA GLY A 456 -38.68 -5.64 15.52
C GLY A 456 -38.61 -4.59 16.63
N GLY A 457 -38.83 -5.01 17.88
CA GLY A 457 -38.79 -4.14 19.05
C GLY A 457 -37.46 -4.11 19.78
N SER A 458 -37.39 -3.31 20.85
CA SER A 458 -36.31 -3.28 21.79
C SER A 458 -36.77 -3.54 23.23
N ILE A 459 -35.88 -4.06 24.08
CA ILE A 459 -36.17 -4.26 25.51
C ILE A 459 -34.98 -3.74 26.32
N SER A 460 -35.30 -2.97 27.35
CA SER A 460 -34.33 -2.41 28.29
C SER A 460 -34.80 -2.52 29.75
N ALA A 461 -33.94 -2.25 30.69
CA ALA A 461 -34.26 -2.28 32.10
C ALA A 461 -33.68 -1.07 32.82
N GLU A 462 -34.43 -0.54 33.78
CA GLU A 462 -34.01 0.50 34.72
C GLU A 462 -34.29 0.08 36.17
N SER A 463 -33.46 0.53 37.10
CA SER A 463 -33.67 0.27 38.53
C SER A 463 -33.69 1.60 39.28
N LYS A 464 -34.95 2.09 39.52
CA LYS A 464 -35.25 3.32 40.28
C LYS A 464 -36.28 3.03 41.29
N ASN A 465 -36.50 2.78 42.35
CA ASN A 465 -37.64 2.37 43.19
C ASN A 465 -38.26 1.04 42.76
N GLY A 466 -37.45 -0.03 42.59
CA GLY A 466 -37.84 -1.30 42.04
C GLY A 466 -37.18 -1.55 40.68
N LEU A 467 -37.57 -2.59 39.99
CA LEU A 467 -37.13 -2.93 38.63
C LEU A 467 -38.18 -2.55 37.61
N SER A 468 -37.80 -1.80 36.59
CA SER A 468 -38.66 -1.44 35.46
C SER A 468 -38.11 -2.12 34.22
N ILE A 469 -38.93 -2.93 33.54
CA ILE A 469 -38.62 -3.49 32.22
C ILE A 469 -39.42 -2.72 31.19
N ILE A 470 -38.72 -2.20 30.17
CA ILE A 470 -39.27 -1.35 29.12
C ILE A 470 -39.21 -2.12 27.83
N ILE A 471 -40.36 -2.31 27.18
CA ILE A 471 -40.49 -2.92 25.85
C ILE A 471 -40.93 -1.82 24.88
N GLU A 472 -40.24 -1.72 23.75
CA GLU A 472 -40.58 -0.81 22.65
C GLU A 472 -40.96 -1.64 21.42
N LEU A 473 -42.14 -1.40 20.85
CA LEU A 473 -42.63 -2.11 19.67
C LEU A 473 -42.97 -1.09 18.57
N PRO A 474 -42.58 -1.33 17.31
CA PRO A 474 -42.95 -0.45 16.23
C PRO A 474 -44.48 -0.48 16.00
N VAL A 475 -45.08 0.69 15.86
CA VAL A 475 -46.50 0.83 15.43
C VAL A 475 -46.61 0.37 13.99
N GLU A 476 -47.68 -0.33 13.65
CA GLU A 476 -48.01 -0.68 12.28
C GLU A 476 -48.22 0.60 11.48
N GLU A 477 -47.35 0.90 10.51
CA GLU A 477 -47.59 2.02 9.61
C GLU A 477 -48.90 1.77 8.84
N VAL A 478 -49.89 2.58 9.13
CA VAL A 478 -51.12 2.63 8.29
C VAL A 478 -50.66 3.23 6.97
N ASN A 479 -50.33 2.36 6.00
CA ASN A 479 -50.18 2.81 4.63
C ASN A 479 -51.52 3.45 4.19
N PRO A 480 -51.52 4.76 3.84
CA PRO A 480 -52.75 5.46 3.46
C PRO A 480 -53.36 4.93 2.19
#